data_467f21850eb2b3ae24470490fab19eba
#
_entry.id   467f21850eb2b3ae24470490fab19eba
#
_cell.length_a   1.000
_cell.length_b   1.000
_cell.length_c   1.000
_cell.angle_alpha   90.00
_cell.angle_beta   90.00
_cell.angle_gamma   90.00
#
_symmetry.space_group_name_H-M   'P 1'
#
loop_
_entity.id
_entity.type
_entity.pdbx_description
1 polymer ?
#
loop_
_entity_poly.entity_id
_entity_poly.type
_entity_poly.pdbx_seq_one_letter_code
_entity_poly.pdbx_strand_id
1 'polypeptide(L)'
;MTNTRLLKLSFLPLAGLVLTAALVLQARGSGASAGPTPTVPASPTASRVTAEGRVATYPGAQVVVGTDVRGTLVRVAVEEKQVVKKGDLIAELRADDLRAAVAEARARVAEADADIKLYQIEVGRAERLVAQKVEAQAGADLARRNLEAAQARRTTAQAEVERLQAELAKTRIMAPIAGVVIAKHVHTGETVDAGAALVELADLSRVRIEAEVDEFDAGRVALGAPVEVRAEGFDGQSWRGRVEEIPDAVSPRRLKPQDPGRPQDTRVLIVKVALDGATPLKLGQRVEVQVGGL
;
A
#
# COMPACT_ATOMS: atom_id res chain seq x y z
N MET A 1 48.11 6.91 52.85
CA MET A 1 47.86 7.79 53.99
C MET A 1 46.40 7.54 54.35
N THR A 2 46.12 6.60 55.24
CA THR A 2 45.79 6.78 56.70
C THR A 2 44.51 7.57 56.85
N ASN A 3 43.47 7.15 57.55
CA ASN A 3 43.22 6.32 58.72
C ASN A 3 41.69 6.17 58.85
N THR A 4 41.08 4.99 59.00
CA THR A 4 40.88 4.22 60.23
C THR A 4 40.19 4.97 61.40
N ARG A 5 39.06 4.47 61.87
CA ARG A 5 38.66 4.05 63.23
C ARG A 5 37.15 4.03 63.34
N LEU A 6 36.47 2.88 63.55
CA LEU A 6 36.36 1.98 64.66
C LEU A 6 35.84 2.68 65.94
N LEU A 7 34.75 2.26 66.52
CA LEU A 7 34.54 1.59 67.79
C LEU A 7 33.10 1.75 68.29
N LYS A 8 32.41 0.67 68.43
CA LYS A 8 32.16 -0.20 69.62
C LYS A 8 30.84 0.13 70.32
N LEU A 9 30.02 -0.85 70.46
CA LEU A 9 29.66 -1.69 71.66
C LEU A 9 28.94 -0.89 72.76
N SER A 10 27.81 -1.28 73.33
CA SER A 10 27.48 -2.58 73.92
C SER A 10 26.21 -2.49 74.78
N PHE A 11 25.65 -3.63 75.05
CA PHE A 11 24.99 -4.13 76.29
C PHE A 11 23.48 -3.97 76.47
N LEU A 12 22.84 -5.12 76.43
CA LEU A 12 21.76 -5.63 77.28
C LEU A 12 22.02 -5.40 78.74
N PRO A 13 21.08 -5.60 79.76
CA PRO A 13 20.10 -6.69 79.81
C PRO A 13 18.79 -6.45 80.67
N LEU A 14 17.99 -7.49 80.62
CA LEU A 14 17.36 -8.23 81.71
C LEU A 14 15.97 -7.84 82.28
N ALA A 15 15.08 -8.77 82.03
CA ALA A 15 14.23 -9.48 83.02
C ALA A 15 13.19 -8.75 83.85
N GLY A 16 12.00 -9.29 83.76
CA GLY A 16 10.95 -9.09 84.71
C GLY A 16 9.70 -9.96 84.43
N LEU A 17 9.80 -11.17 84.87
CA LEU A 17 8.72 -12.15 85.04
C LEU A 17 7.81 -11.76 86.18
N VAL A 18 6.48 -11.76 86.06
CA VAL A 18 5.56 -12.22 87.13
C VAL A 18 4.17 -12.59 86.57
N LEU A 19 3.78 -13.71 86.95
CA LEU A 19 2.62 -14.57 86.84
C LEU A 19 1.47 -14.04 87.67
N THR A 20 0.20 -14.13 87.29
CA THR A 20 -0.99 -14.58 88.02
C THR A 20 -2.18 -14.58 87.10
N ALA A 21 -2.74 -15.70 86.78
CA ALA A 21 -3.74 -16.58 87.36
C ALA A 21 -5.18 -16.02 87.33
N ALA A 22 -5.96 -16.66 86.48
CA ALA A 22 -7.37 -17.12 86.65
C ALA A 22 -8.47 -16.12 87.06
N LEU A 23 -9.48 -15.98 86.20
CA LEU A 23 -10.84 -16.35 86.62
C LEU A 23 -11.76 -16.60 85.44
N VAL A 24 -12.39 -17.78 85.40
CA VAL A 24 -13.45 -18.21 84.55
C VAL A 24 -14.76 -17.52 84.92
N LEU A 25 -15.48 -16.91 83.99
CA LEU A 25 -16.90 -16.76 84.10
C LEU A 25 -17.57 -16.88 82.74
N GLN A 26 -18.39 -17.90 82.63
CA GLN A 26 -19.28 -18.17 81.53
C GLN A 26 -20.36 -17.10 81.40
N ALA A 27 -20.60 -16.57 80.21
CA ALA A 27 -21.88 -15.99 79.89
C ALA A 27 -22.24 -16.46 78.50
N ARG A 28 -23.29 -17.31 78.38
CA ARG A 28 -24.00 -17.67 77.21
C ARG A 28 -24.63 -16.44 76.58
N GLY A 29 -24.43 -16.23 75.28
CA GLY A 29 -25.11 -15.16 74.57
C GLY A 29 -25.03 -15.44 73.07
N SER A 30 -26.12 -16.04 72.58
CA SER A 30 -26.72 -15.99 71.20
C SER A 30 -25.78 -15.89 70.01
N GLY A 31 -25.74 -16.99 69.28
CA GLY A 31 -25.24 -17.06 67.93
C GLY A 31 -25.99 -16.11 66.99
N ALA A 32 -25.24 -15.17 66.39
CA ALA A 32 -25.61 -14.55 65.15
C ALA A 32 -24.77 -15.24 64.04
N SER A 33 -25.44 -16.16 63.38
CA SER A 33 -24.92 -16.77 62.14
C SER A 33 -24.71 -15.65 61.12
N ALA A 34 -23.46 -15.29 60.89
CA ALA A 34 -23.09 -14.47 59.72
C ALA A 34 -23.36 -15.33 58.50
N GLY A 35 -24.47 -15.04 57.86
CA GLY A 35 -24.80 -15.62 56.54
C GLY A 35 -23.64 -15.38 55.55
N PRO A 36 -23.43 -16.27 54.61
CA PRO A 36 -22.40 -16.09 53.61
C PRO A 36 -22.67 -14.78 52.86
N THR A 37 -21.70 -13.88 52.87
CA THR A 37 -21.69 -12.69 52.04
C THR A 37 -21.96 -13.14 50.60
N PRO A 38 -22.96 -12.60 49.88
CA PRO A 38 -23.17 -12.95 48.50
C PRO A 38 -21.92 -12.53 47.71
N THR A 39 -21.15 -13.50 47.29
CA THR A 39 -20.11 -13.32 46.29
C THR A 39 -20.82 -12.89 45.04
N VAL A 40 -20.89 -11.60 44.78
CA VAL A 40 -21.28 -11.08 43.46
C VAL A 40 -20.36 -11.77 42.44
N PRO A 41 -20.89 -12.58 41.49
CA PRO A 41 -20.04 -13.12 40.45
C PRO A 41 -19.46 -11.90 39.72
N ALA A 42 -18.14 -11.71 39.81
CA ALA A 42 -17.44 -10.77 38.96
C ALA A 42 -17.80 -11.21 37.53
N SER A 43 -18.65 -10.43 36.87
CA SER A 43 -18.84 -10.58 35.43
C SER A 43 -17.46 -10.62 34.82
N PRO A 44 -17.13 -11.58 33.97
CA PRO A 44 -15.85 -11.60 33.30
C PRO A 44 -15.77 -10.28 32.55
N THR A 45 -14.93 -9.38 33.05
CA THR A 45 -14.58 -8.16 32.33
C THR A 45 -13.91 -8.66 31.07
N ALA A 46 -14.65 -8.68 29.97
CA ALA A 46 -14.12 -9.06 28.68
C ALA A 46 -12.85 -8.21 28.49
N SER A 47 -11.73 -8.86 28.55
CA SER A 47 -10.41 -8.22 28.54
C SER A 47 -10.22 -7.60 27.17
N ARG A 48 -10.58 -6.33 27.04
CA ARG A 48 -10.41 -5.56 25.81
C ARG A 48 -8.93 -5.28 25.59
N VAL A 49 -8.46 -5.55 24.41
CA VAL A 49 -7.12 -5.18 23.97
C VAL A 49 -7.22 -3.81 23.31
N THR A 50 -6.48 -2.84 23.86
CA THR A 50 -6.38 -1.49 23.27
C THR A 50 -5.07 -1.37 22.51
N ALA A 51 -5.17 -0.98 21.26
CA ALA A 51 -4.05 -0.79 20.36
C ALA A 51 -4.14 0.57 19.66
N GLU A 52 -3.00 1.10 19.26
CA GLU A 52 -2.95 2.25 18.38
C GLU A 52 -2.88 1.77 16.94
N GLY A 53 -3.55 2.49 16.06
CA GLY A 53 -3.59 2.13 14.65
C GLY A 53 -3.53 3.35 13.74
N ARG A 54 -3.46 3.08 12.47
CA ARG A 54 -3.59 4.09 11.42
C ARG A 54 -4.50 3.62 10.31
N VAL A 55 -5.13 4.57 9.66
CA VAL A 55 -5.90 4.31 8.46
C VAL A 55 -4.93 4.03 7.30
N ALA A 56 -5.08 2.89 6.66
CA ALA A 56 -4.29 2.47 5.52
C ALA A 56 -5.22 2.01 4.37
N THR A 57 -4.69 1.91 3.19
CA THR A 57 -5.40 1.32 2.05
C THR A 57 -5.20 -0.20 2.00
N TYR A 58 -6.12 -0.89 1.34
CA TYR A 58 -5.85 -2.27 0.91
C TYR A 58 -4.70 -2.31 -0.11
N PRO A 59 -3.99 -3.43 -0.22
CA PRO A 59 -2.98 -3.62 -1.24
C PRO A 59 -3.52 -3.33 -2.64
N GLY A 60 -2.77 -2.53 -3.42
CA GLY A 60 -3.16 -2.10 -4.76
C GLY A 60 -4.23 -1.00 -4.81
N ALA A 61 -4.76 -0.53 -3.67
CA ALA A 61 -5.68 0.60 -3.61
C ALA A 61 -4.98 1.96 -3.50
N GLN A 62 -3.66 2.00 -3.37
CA GLN A 62 -2.83 3.20 -3.41
C GLN A 62 -1.65 2.96 -4.33
N VAL A 63 -1.39 3.91 -5.23
CA VAL A 63 -0.33 3.81 -6.24
C VAL A 63 0.32 5.17 -6.43
N VAL A 64 1.63 5.18 -6.43
CA VAL A 64 2.43 6.32 -6.88
C VAL A 64 2.58 6.21 -8.40
N VAL A 65 2.04 7.18 -9.13
CA VAL A 65 2.13 7.25 -10.58
C VAL A 65 3.36 8.05 -10.95
N GLY A 66 4.28 7.43 -11.65
CA GLY A 66 5.52 8.03 -12.14
C GLY A 66 5.58 8.05 -13.67
N THR A 67 6.71 8.53 -14.20
CA THR A 67 7.03 8.50 -15.63
C THR A 67 8.12 7.47 -15.93
N ASP A 68 7.98 6.73 -17.04
CA ASP A 68 9.00 5.78 -17.49
C ASP A 68 10.12 6.46 -18.29
N VAL A 69 9.92 7.70 -18.72
CA VAL A 69 10.85 8.42 -19.58
C VAL A 69 11.11 9.82 -19.05
N ARG A 70 12.32 10.33 -19.30
CA ARG A 70 12.69 11.70 -19.00
C ARG A 70 12.02 12.65 -19.97
N GLY A 71 11.59 13.83 -19.50
CA GLY A 71 11.03 14.87 -20.36
C GLY A 71 10.51 16.07 -19.59
N THR A 72 10.07 17.09 -20.34
CA THR A 72 9.42 18.28 -19.78
C THR A 72 7.90 18.09 -19.80
N LEU A 73 7.24 18.32 -18.68
CA LEU A 73 5.79 18.27 -18.54
C LEU A 73 5.15 19.47 -19.28
N VAL A 74 4.44 19.20 -20.36
CA VAL A 74 3.67 20.24 -21.08
C VAL A 74 2.29 20.43 -20.46
N ARG A 75 1.79 19.42 -19.76
CA ARG A 75 0.51 19.47 -19.08
C ARG A 75 0.46 18.50 -17.91
N VAL A 76 -0.04 18.96 -16.78
CA VAL A 76 -0.54 18.14 -15.67
C VAL A 76 -2.04 18.32 -15.64
N ALA A 77 -2.80 17.25 -15.91
CA ALA A 77 -4.26 17.33 -16.19
C ALA A 77 -5.10 17.13 -14.94
N VAL A 78 -4.47 16.90 -13.78
CA VAL A 78 -5.16 16.61 -12.52
C VAL A 78 -4.70 17.53 -11.40
N GLU A 79 -5.61 17.72 -10.43
CA GLU A 79 -5.36 18.48 -9.20
C GLU A 79 -5.57 17.58 -7.96
N GLU A 80 -4.98 17.98 -6.82
CA GLU A 80 -5.21 17.30 -5.55
C GLU A 80 -6.71 17.27 -5.20
N LYS A 81 -7.15 16.17 -4.59
CA LYS A 81 -8.55 15.88 -4.24
C LYS A 81 -9.46 15.60 -5.44
N GLN A 82 -8.96 15.66 -6.66
CA GLN A 82 -9.75 15.31 -7.85
C GLN A 82 -9.97 13.80 -7.92
N VAL A 83 -11.19 13.40 -8.27
CA VAL A 83 -11.53 12.00 -8.56
C VAL A 83 -11.15 11.70 -10.01
N VAL A 84 -10.43 10.61 -10.21
CA VAL A 84 -10.01 10.12 -11.54
C VAL A 84 -10.47 8.69 -11.75
N LYS A 85 -10.71 8.33 -13.00
CA LYS A 85 -11.00 6.96 -13.43
C LYS A 85 -9.73 6.31 -13.95
N LYS A 86 -9.68 4.98 -13.91
CA LYS A 86 -8.62 4.25 -14.59
C LYS A 86 -8.58 4.61 -16.07
N GLY A 87 -7.39 5.01 -16.56
CA GLY A 87 -7.18 5.44 -17.93
C GLY A 87 -7.38 6.94 -18.17
N ASP A 88 -7.69 7.75 -17.15
CA ASP A 88 -7.70 9.21 -17.28
C ASP A 88 -6.27 9.74 -17.43
N LEU A 89 -6.12 10.82 -18.20
CA LEU A 89 -4.82 11.46 -18.40
C LEU A 89 -4.38 12.17 -17.09
N ILE A 90 -3.22 11.82 -16.60
CA ILE A 90 -2.58 12.45 -15.43
C ILE A 90 -1.65 13.57 -15.88
N ALA A 91 -0.74 13.26 -16.80
CA ALA A 91 0.24 14.23 -17.29
C ALA A 91 0.67 13.89 -18.72
N GLU A 92 1.18 14.88 -19.42
CA GLU A 92 1.74 14.74 -20.76
C GLU A 92 3.13 15.38 -20.83
N LEU A 93 4.09 14.63 -21.32
CA LEU A 93 5.45 15.09 -21.61
C LEU A 93 5.53 15.69 -23.02
N ARG A 94 6.48 16.57 -23.23
CA ARG A 94 6.79 17.10 -24.57
C ARG A 94 7.23 15.94 -25.48
N ALA A 95 6.59 15.84 -26.63
CA ALA A 95 6.78 14.70 -27.53
C ALA A 95 6.81 15.12 -29.03
N ASP A 96 7.15 16.38 -29.33
CA ASP A 96 7.10 16.90 -30.69
C ASP A 96 8.07 16.14 -31.61
N ASP A 97 9.27 15.86 -31.11
CA ASP A 97 10.28 15.10 -31.86
C ASP A 97 9.84 13.64 -32.11
N LEU A 98 9.22 13.01 -31.12
CA LEU A 98 8.67 11.65 -31.28
C LEU A 98 7.49 11.62 -32.25
N ARG A 99 6.63 12.65 -32.26
CA ARG A 99 5.53 12.76 -33.24
C ARG A 99 6.07 12.90 -34.65
N ALA A 100 7.13 13.71 -34.84
CA ALA A 100 7.80 13.87 -36.11
C ALA A 100 8.47 12.56 -36.56
N ALA A 101 9.16 11.85 -35.68
CA ALA A 101 9.77 10.56 -35.96
C ALA A 101 8.72 9.49 -36.37
N VAL A 102 7.56 9.45 -35.70
CA VAL A 102 6.45 8.56 -36.10
C VAL A 102 5.95 8.91 -37.48
N ALA A 103 5.82 10.19 -37.84
CA ALA A 103 5.38 10.62 -39.16
C ALA A 103 6.38 10.22 -40.25
N GLU A 104 7.70 10.39 -39.99
CA GLU A 104 8.75 9.92 -40.89
C GLU A 104 8.72 8.40 -41.10
N ALA A 105 8.62 7.63 -40.02
CA ALA A 105 8.53 6.18 -40.11
C ALA A 105 7.29 5.71 -40.94
N ARG A 106 6.16 6.39 -40.78
CA ARG A 106 4.95 6.12 -41.61
C ARG A 106 5.17 6.44 -43.07
N ALA A 107 5.91 7.49 -43.40
CA ALA A 107 6.28 7.80 -44.78
C ALA A 107 7.13 6.70 -45.41
N ARG A 108 8.06 6.09 -44.64
CA ARG A 108 8.84 4.91 -45.13
C ARG A 108 7.99 3.68 -45.38
N VAL A 109 6.92 3.46 -44.56
CA VAL A 109 5.93 2.39 -44.86
C VAL A 109 5.23 2.67 -46.18
N ALA A 110 4.80 3.92 -46.42
CA ALA A 110 4.13 4.30 -47.65
C ALA A 110 5.04 4.17 -48.89
N GLU A 111 6.33 4.46 -48.79
CA GLU A 111 7.35 4.22 -49.79
C GLU A 111 7.45 2.71 -50.13
N ALA A 112 7.61 1.88 -49.07
CA ALA A 112 7.67 0.43 -49.25
C ALA A 112 6.37 -0.16 -49.88
N ASP A 113 5.21 0.40 -49.53
CA ASP A 113 3.92 0.00 -50.16
C ASP A 113 3.86 0.39 -51.65
N ALA A 114 4.48 1.48 -52.08
CA ALA A 114 4.61 1.86 -53.47
C ALA A 114 5.53 0.89 -54.23
N ASP A 115 6.67 0.52 -53.64
CA ASP A 115 7.58 -0.48 -54.18
C ASP A 115 6.89 -1.84 -54.36
N ILE A 116 6.12 -2.29 -53.38
CA ILE A 116 5.35 -3.55 -53.48
C ILE A 116 4.40 -3.50 -54.68
N LYS A 117 3.68 -2.40 -54.87
CA LYS A 117 2.77 -2.25 -56.03
C LYS A 117 3.52 -2.33 -57.35
N LEU A 118 4.69 -1.68 -57.43
CA LEU A 118 5.54 -1.77 -58.63
C LEU A 118 5.95 -3.22 -58.90
N TYR A 119 6.54 -3.90 -57.91
CA TYR A 119 7.00 -5.28 -58.07
C TYR A 119 5.85 -6.27 -58.31
N GLN A 120 4.66 -6.04 -57.79
CA GLN A 120 3.47 -6.84 -58.08
C GLN A 120 3.12 -6.78 -59.60
N ILE A 121 3.20 -5.56 -60.17
CA ILE A 121 2.96 -5.37 -61.62
C ILE A 121 4.04 -6.08 -62.43
N GLU A 122 5.32 -5.97 -62.00
CA GLU A 122 6.45 -6.64 -62.66
C GLU A 122 6.31 -8.17 -62.65
N VAL A 123 5.96 -8.77 -61.47
CA VAL A 123 5.68 -10.21 -61.34
C VAL A 123 4.58 -10.62 -62.31
N GLY A 124 3.45 -9.90 -62.30
CA GLY A 124 2.34 -10.23 -63.24
C GLY A 124 2.70 -10.08 -64.71
N ARG A 125 3.62 -9.17 -65.07
CA ARG A 125 4.15 -9.03 -66.43
C ARG A 125 5.07 -10.19 -66.78
N ALA A 126 6.06 -10.51 -65.91
CA ALA A 126 7.01 -11.60 -66.18
C ALA A 126 6.31 -12.98 -66.30
N GLU A 127 5.34 -13.25 -65.42
CA GLU A 127 4.55 -14.49 -65.46
C GLU A 127 3.78 -14.65 -66.79
N ARG A 128 3.19 -13.57 -67.33
CA ARG A 128 2.53 -13.58 -68.58
C ARG A 128 3.48 -13.86 -69.76
N LEU A 129 4.70 -13.24 -69.75
CA LEU A 129 5.71 -13.45 -70.76
C LEU A 129 6.26 -14.90 -70.79
N VAL A 130 6.46 -15.47 -69.59
CA VAL A 130 6.84 -16.88 -69.42
C VAL A 130 5.74 -17.81 -69.95
N ALA A 131 4.46 -17.53 -69.64
CA ALA A 131 3.33 -18.32 -70.14
C ALA A 131 3.23 -18.28 -71.69
N GLN A 132 3.61 -17.16 -72.30
CA GLN A 132 3.70 -17.00 -73.77
C GLN A 132 5.00 -17.55 -74.36
N LYS A 133 5.90 -18.15 -73.58
CA LYS A 133 7.22 -18.67 -74.00
C LYS A 133 8.17 -17.58 -74.55
N VAL A 134 7.96 -16.32 -74.21
CA VAL A 134 8.76 -15.19 -74.63
C VAL A 134 9.94 -14.93 -73.71
N GLU A 135 9.78 -15.29 -72.45
CA GLU A 135 10.80 -15.08 -71.41
C GLU A 135 11.14 -16.40 -70.66
N ALA A 136 12.38 -16.48 -70.12
CA ALA A 136 12.80 -17.62 -69.36
C ALA A 136 12.20 -17.57 -67.91
N GLN A 137 11.96 -18.73 -67.31
CA GLN A 137 11.44 -18.83 -65.92
C GLN A 137 12.26 -18.03 -64.92
N ALA A 138 13.58 -17.93 -65.11
CA ALA A 138 14.49 -17.16 -64.28
C ALA A 138 14.11 -15.69 -64.11
N GLY A 139 13.48 -15.05 -65.13
CA GLY A 139 12.99 -13.68 -65.06
C GLY A 139 11.83 -13.53 -64.08
N ALA A 140 10.84 -14.44 -64.16
CA ALA A 140 9.71 -14.46 -63.25
C ALA A 140 10.16 -14.75 -61.80
N ASP A 141 11.14 -15.64 -61.62
CA ASP A 141 11.69 -15.95 -60.28
C ASP A 141 12.45 -14.77 -59.68
N LEU A 142 13.14 -13.97 -60.53
CA LEU A 142 13.77 -12.72 -60.08
C LEU A 142 12.72 -11.70 -59.63
N ALA A 143 11.65 -11.51 -60.42
CA ALA A 143 10.58 -10.58 -60.10
C ALA A 143 9.90 -10.94 -58.77
N ARG A 144 9.64 -12.25 -58.54
CA ARG A 144 9.09 -12.72 -57.27
C ARG A 144 10.01 -12.44 -56.11
N ARG A 145 11.33 -12.69 -56.22
CA ARG A 145 12.30 -12.36 -55.17
C ARG A 145 12.35 -10.86 -54.85
N ASN A 146 12.23 -10.00 -55.86
CA ASN A 146 12.15 -8.56 -55.67
C ASN A 146 10.90 -8.15 -54.89
N LEU A 147 9.75 -8.74 -55.25
CA LEU A 147 8.50 -8.51 -54.53
C LEU A 147 8.62 -8.96 -53.03
N GLU A 148 9.17 -10.15 -52.83
CA GLU A 148 9.39 -10.68 -51.49
C GLU A 148 10.33 -9.79 -50.65
N ALA A 149 11.41 -9.30 -51.27
CA ALA A 149 12.31 -8.36 -50.64
C ALA A 149 11.64 -7.02 -50.28
N ALA A 150 10.75 -6.50 -51.15
CA ALA A 150 9.97 -5.29 -50.89
C ALA A 150 8.97 -5.50 -49.72
N GLN A 151 8.33 -6.66 -49.67
CA GLN A 151 7.45 -7.02 -48.57
C GLN A 151 8.20 -7.10 -47.23
N ALA A 152 9.41 -7.67 -47.23
CA ALA A 152 10.27 -7.70 -46.05
C ALA A 152 10.67 -6.29 -45.58
N ARG A 153 11.01 -5.36 -46.50
CA ARG A 153 11.29 -3.95 -46.17
C ARG A 153 10.08 -3.26 -45.52
N ARG A 154 8.88 -3.47 -46.08
CA ARG A 154 7.63 -2.95 -45.52
C ARG A 154 7.42 -3.44 -44.09
N THR A 155 7.64 -4.73 -43.82
CA THR A 155 7.51 -5.31 -42.47
C THR A 155 8.50 -4.67 -41.51
N THR A 156 9.74 -4.45 -41.92
CA THR A 156 10.75 -3.74 -41.13
C THR A 156 10.33 -2.30 -40.83
N ALA A 157 9.87 -1.56 -41.83
CA ALA A 157 9.38 -0.20 -41.65
C ALA A 157 8.16 -0.11 -40.72
N GLN A 158 7.27 -1.10 -40.80
CA GLN A 158 6.10 -1.19 -39.93
C GLN A 158 6.51 -1.42 -38.45
N ALA A 159 7.47 -2.31 -38.21
CA ALA A 159 8.01 -2.56 -36.87
C ALA A 159 8.63 -1.29 -36.27
N GLU A 160 9.28 -0.45 -37.06
CA GLU A 160 9.81 0.83 -36.64
C GLU A 160 8.71 1.82 -36.24
N VAL A 161 7.59 1.87 -36.99
CA VAL A 161 6.42 2.67 -36.60
C VAL A 161 5.90 2.22 -35.23
N GLU A 162 5.76 0.91 -35.03
CA GLU A 162 5.25 0.34 -33.76
C GLU A 162 6.18 0.67 -32.59
N ARG A 163 7.48 0.58 -32.78
CA ARG A 163 8.48 0.95 -31.76
C ARG A 163 8.33 2.41 -31.35
N LEU A 164 8.31 3.33 -32.32
CA LEU A 164 8.19 4.78 -32.09
C LEU A 164 6.83 5.15 -31.46
N GLN A 165 5.75 4.46 -31.84
CA GLN A 165 4.43 4.66 -31.23
C GLN A 165 4.41 4.21 -29.78
N ALA A 166 5.08 3.10 -29.42
CA ALA A 166 5.22 2.64 -28.05
C ALA A 166 6.02 3.66 -27.20
N GLU A 167 7.06 4.26 -27.77
CA GLU A 167 7.82 5.34 -27.11
C GLU A 167 6.96 6.60 -26.91
N LEU A 168 6.20 6.99 -27.94
CA LEU A 168 5.27 8.11 -27.87
C LEU A 168 4.16 7.86 -26.83
N ALA A 169 3.66 6.64 -26.70
CA ALA A 169 2.66 6.29 -25.70
C ALA A 169 3.16 6.52 -24.27
N LYS A 170 4.45 6.28 -24.00
CA LYS A 170 5.06 6.52 -22.66
C LYS A 170 5.10 7.98 -22.28
N THR A 171 4.96 8.92 -23.21
CA THR A 171 4.90 10.35 -22.91
C THR A 171 3.55 10.81 -22.38
N ARG A 172 2.53 9.95 -22.41
CA ARG A 172 1.20 10.20 -21.87
C ARG A 172 0.98 9.32 -20.65
N ILE A 173 1.05 9.91 -19.49
CA ILE A 173 0.91 9.23 -18.21
C ILE A 173 -0.56 9.14 -17.85
N MET A 174 -1.07 7.91 -17.71
CA MET A 174 -2.46 7.61 -17.45
C MET A 174 -2.66 7.05 -16.04
N ALA A 175 -3.84 7.24 -15.46
CA ALA A 175 -4.20 6.67 -14.16
C ALA A 175 -4.30 5.14 -14.22
N PRO A 176 -3.49 4.39 -13.43
CA PRO A 176 -3.54 2.93 -13.42
C PRO A 176 -4.76 2.38 -12.67
N ILE A 177 -5.30 3.14 -11.73
CA ILE A 177 -6.48 2.82 -10.92
C ILE A 177 -7.47 3.99 -10.94
N ALA A 178 -8.72 3.72 -10.63
CA ALA A 178 -9.68 4.75 -10.25
C ALA A 178 -9.46 5.13 -8.78
N GLY A 179 -9.64 6.41 -8.45
CA GLY A 179 -9.45 6.89 -7.09
C GLY A 179 -9.38 8.41 -7.00
N VAL A 180 -8.82 8.90 -5.91
CA VAL A 180 -8.62 10.32 -5.63
C VAL A 180 -7.13 10.65 -5.68
N VAL A 181 -6.78 11.78 -6.26
CA VAL A 181 -5.41 12.33 -6.20
C VAL A 181 -5.15 12.81 -4.77
N ILE A 182 -4.29 12.10 -4.03
CA ILE A 182 -3.97 12.45 -2.64
C ILE A 182 -2.76 13.38 -2.52
N ALA A 183 -1.85 13.33 -3.49
CA ALA A 183 -0.71 14.25 -3.57
C ALA A 183 -0.33 14.49 -5.03
N LYS A 184 0.15 15.70 -5.31
CA LYS A 184 0.73 16.11 -6.60
C LYS A 184 2.13 16.63 -6.35
N HIS A 185 3.14 15.95 -6.94
CA HIS A 185 4.56 16.24 -6.70
C HIS A 185 5.20 17.10 -7.78
N VAL A 186 4.46 17.41 -8.87
CA VAL A 186 5.02 18.08 -10.05
C VAL A 186 4.08 19.13 -10.61
N HIS A 187 4.65 20.07 -11.37
CA HIS A 187 3.90 21.14 -12.03
C HIS A 187 4.20 21.18 -13.53
N THR A 188 3.29 21.81 -14.27
CA THR A 188 3.47 22.04 -15.70
C THR A 188 4.71 22.90 -15.93
N GLY A 189 5.54 22.51 -16.90
CA GLY A 189 6.81 23.18 -17.22
C GLY A 189 8.04 22.56 -16.55
N GLU A 190 7.86 21.69 -15.56
CA GLU A 190 8.98 20.99 -14.92
C GLU A 190 9.57 19.91 -15.81
N THR A 191 10.88 19.68 -15.65
CA THR A 191 11.56 18.56 -16.26
C THR A 191 11.73 17.46 -15.24
N VAL A 192 11.27 16.25 -15.58
CA VAL A 192 11.30 15.06 -14.74
C VAL A 192 12.19 13.99 -15.34
N ASP A 193 12.81 13.20 -14.47
CA ASP A 193 13.60 12.04 -14.87
C ASP A 193 12.73 10.76 -14.87
N ALA A 194 13.19 9.73 -15.55
CA ALA A 194 12.55 8.42 -15.52
C ALA A 194 12.50 7.88 -14.07
N GLY A 195 11.34 7.37 -13.65
CA GLY A 195 11.07 6.92 -12.30
C GLY A 195 10.63 8.02 -11.33
N ALA A 196 10.59 9.30 -11.75
CA ALA A 196 10.10 10.38 -10.90
C ALA A 196 8.60 10.20 -10.59
N ALA A 197 8.23 10.34 -9.31
CA ALA A 197 6.85 10.35 -8.87
C ALA A 197 6.16 11.64 -9.32
N LEU A 198 5.01 11.51 -9.97
CA LEU A 198 4.23 12.65 -10.45
C LEU A 198 3.03 12.94 -9.55
N VAL A 199 2.24 11.92 -9.29
CA VAL A 199 1.06 12.00 -8.42
C VAL A 199 0.87 10.72 -7.63
N GLU A 200 0.15 10.83 -6.54
CA GLU A 200 -0.25 9.70 -5.72
C GLU A 200 -1.78 9.54 -5.78
N LEU A 201 -2.23 8.36 -6.15
CA LEU A 201 -3.65 8.01 -6.27
C LEU A 201 -4.04 7.02 -5.18
N ALA A 202 -5.22 7.20 -4.59
CA ALA A 202 -5.78 6.23 -3.66
C ALA A 202 -7.27 6.02 -3.88
N ASP A 203 -7.70 4.77 -3.83
CA ASP A 203 -9.10 4.39 -3.72
C ASP A 203 -9.55 4.46 -2.26
N LEU A 204 -10.15 5.58 -1.89
CA LEU A 204 -10.61 5.84 -0.53
C LEU A 204 -11.84 5.02 -0.12
N SER A 205 -12.44 4.26 -1.04
CA SER A 205 -13.49 3.28 -0.70
C SER A 205 -12.92 1.98 -0.15
N ARG A 206 -11.63 1.74 -0.34
CA ARG A 206 -10.91 0.54 0.06
C ARG A 206 -9.86 0.84 1.13
N VAL A 207 -10.35 1.22 2.30
CA VAL A 207 -9.51 1.52 3.47
C VAL A 207 -9.72 0.49 4.57
N ARG A 208 -8.68 0.27 5.37
CA ARG A 208 -8.65 -0.58 6.55
C ARG A 208 -7.84 0.09 7.65
N ILE A 209 -7.89 -0.45 8.85
CA ILE A 209 -7.02 0.01 9.94
C ILE A 209 -5.87 -1.00 10.11
N GLU A 210 -4.66 -0.50 10.18
CA GLU A 210 -3.48 -1.23 10.65
C GLU A 210 -3.28 -0.90 12.14
N ALA A 211 -3.65 -1.84 13.01
CA ALA A 211 -3.57 -1.70 14.45
C ALA A 211 -2.30 -2.37 14.98
N GLU A 212 -1.49 -1.65 15.75
CA GLU A 212 -0.27 -2.13 16.37
C GLU A 212 -0.59 -2.71 17.75
N VAL A 213 -0.89 -4.00 17.80
CA VAL A 213 -1.16 -4.75 19.03
C VAL A 213 0.16 -5.18 19.65
N ASP A 214 0.32 -4.94 20.95
CA ASP A 214 1.52 -5.38 21.69
C ASP A 214 1.67 -6.91 21.64
N GLU A 215 2.91 -7.39 21.51
CA GLU A 215 3.22 -8.82 21.47
C GLU A 215 2.64 -9.58 22.69
N PHE A 216 2.60 -8.93 23.86
CA PHE A 216 2.03 -9.51 25.08
C PHE A 216 0.51 -9.73 25.00
N ASP A 217 -0.20 -8.97 24.18
CA ASP A 217 -1.64 -9.07 23.97
C ASP A 217 -2.01 -9.88 22.72
N ALA A 218 -1.02 -10.33 21.94
CA ALA A 218 -1.22 -11.04 20.69
C ALA A 218 -2.14 -12.28 20.82
N GLY A 219 -1.95 -13.06 21.88
CA GLY A 219 -2.76 -14.26 22.14
C GLY A 219 -4.22 -13.98 22.53
N ARG A 220 -4.59 -12.71 22.74
CA ARG A 220 -5.94 -12.27 23.13
C ARG A 220 -6.74 -11.73 21.95
N VAL A 221 -6.12 -11.61 20.79
CA VAL A 221 -6.76 -11.15 19.56
C VAL A 221 -7.12 -12.35 18.70
N ALA A 222 -8.38 -12.46 18.29
CA ALA A 222 -8.84 -13.52 17.42
C ALA A 222 -9.28 -12.98 16.04
N LEU A 223 -9.12 -13.79 15.02
CA LEU A 223 -9.66 -13.51 13.69
C LEU A 223 -11.18 -13.36 13.75
N GLY A 224 -11.72 -12.33 13.11
CA GLY A 224 -13.15 -12.02 13.15
C GLY A 224 -13.64 -11.33 14.43
N ALA A 225 -12.77 -11.09 15.42
CA ALA A 225 -13.14 -10.39 16.64
C ALA A 225 -13.71 -9.00 16.33
N PRO A 226 -14.77 -8.56 17.03
CA PRO A 226 -15.35 -7.24 16.84
C PRO A 226 -14.37 -6.16 17.33
N VAL A 227 -14.32 -5.07 16.58
CA VAL A 227 -13.41 -3.95 16.84
C VAL A 227 -14.20 -2.66 16.88
N GLU A 228 -13.89 -1.82 17.87
CA GLU A 228 -14.34 -0.43 17.92
C GLU A 228 -13.13 0.48 17.64
N VAL A 229 -13.29 1.38 16.69
CA VAL A 229 -12.26 2.34 16.27
C VAL A 229 -12.69 3.74 16.64
N ARG A 230 -11.81 4.50 17.25
CA ARG A 230 -11.99 5.91 17.63
C ARG A 230 -10.85 6.75 17.05
N ALA A 231 -11.13 7.99 16.71
CA ALA A 231 -10.13 8.91 16.20
C ALA A 231 -10.22 10.25 16.93
N GLU A 232 -9.06 10.85 17.22
CA GLU A 232 -9.02 12.21 17.76
C GLU A 232 -9.68 13.21 16.79
N GLY A 233 -10.37 14.20 17.34
CA GLY A 233 -11.10 15.18 16.58
C GLY A 233 -12.49 14.74 16.09
N PHE A 234 -12.94 13.54 16.48
CA PHE A 234 -14.27 13.00 16.25
C PHE A 234 -14.94 12.57 17.55
N ASP A 235 -15.01 13.50 18.51
CA ASP A 235 -15.52 13.22 19.84
C ASP A 235 -16.93 12.60 19.81
N GLY A 236 -17.08 11.48 20.54
CA GLY A 236 -18.32 10.73 20.62
C GLY A 236 -18.67 9.88 19.40
N GLN A 237 -17.80 9.85 18.38
CA GLN A 237 -17.97 8.97 17.22
C GLN A 237 -17.06 7.75 17.32
N SER A 238 -17.59 6.59 16.93
CA SER A 238 -16.80 5.38 16.78
C SER A 238 -17.24 4.62 15.53
N TRP A 239 -16.32 3.88 14.97
CA TRP A 239 -16.56 3.02 13.80
C TRP A 239 -16.38 1.58 14.23
N ARG A 240 -17.26 0.73 13.73
CA ARG A 240 -17.19 -0.71 13.96
C ARG A 240 -16.41 -1.37 12.84
N GLY A 241 -15.78 -2.48 13.19
CA GLY A 241 -15.06 -3.30 12.25
C GLY A 241 -14.79 -4.68 12.83
N ARG A 242 -14.01 -5.46 12.11
CA ARG A 242 -13.59 -6.81 12.51
C ARG A 242 -12.14 -7.04 12.19
N VAL A 243 -11.49 -7.84 12.99
CA VAL A 243 -10.15 -8.35 12.70
C VAL A 243 -10.22 -9.21 11.43
N GLU A 244 -9.58 -8.73 10.38
CA GLU A 244 -9.54 -9.38 9.06
C GLU A 244 -8.32 -10.29 8.91
N GLU A 245 -7.18 -9.84 9.46
CA GLU A 245 -5.91 -10.55 9.32
C GLU A 245 -5.05 -10.33 10.55
N ILE A 246 -4.45 -11.39 11.04
CA ILE A 246 -3.45 -11.38 12.10
C ILE A 246 -2.14 -11.88 11.45
N PRO A 247 -1.05 -11.08 11.45
CA PRO A 247 0.19 -11.50 10.83
C PRO A 247 0.91 -12.57 11.64
N ASP A 248 1.64 -13.46 10.96
CA ASP A 248 2.47 -14.50 11.59
C ASP A 248 3.82 -13.98 12.12
N ALA A 249 4.11 -12.68 11.91
CA ALA A 249 5.37 -12.08 12.29
C ALA A 249 5.16 -10.80 13.10
N VAL A 250 5.99 -10.64 14.12
CA VAL A 250 6.09 -9.41 14.91
C VAL A 250 7.02 -8.40 14.22
N SER A 251 6.72 -7.13 14.38
CA SER A 251 7.48 -6.01 13.82
C SER A 251 7.84 -5.00 14.90
N PRO A 252 8.88 -4.19 14.71
CA PRO A 252 9.11 -3.03 15.56
C PRO A 252 7.91 -2.08 15.50
N ARG A 253 7.57 -1.48 16.65
CA ARG A 253 6.52 -0.46 16.73
C ARG A 253 6.89 0.75 15.85
N ARG A 254 5.93 1.24 15.09
CA ARG A 254 6.07 2.43 14.22
C ARG A 254 5.38 3.66 14.81
N LEU A 255 4.24 3.44 15.48
CA LEU A 255 3.47 4.50 16.12
C LEU A 255 4.00 4.72 17.54
N LYS A 256 4.39 5.94 17.88
CA LYS A 256 4.76 6.29 19.25
C LYS A 256 3.52 6.18 20.14
N PRO A 257 3.57 5.47 21.30
CA PRO A 257 2.45 5.41 22.20
C PRO A 257 2.04 6.81 22.67
N GLN A 258 0.73 7.05 22.76
CA GLN A 258 0.21 8.28 23.37
C GLN A 258 0.35 8.27 24.90
N ASP A 259 0.30 7.08 25.50
CA ASP A 259 0.54 6.89 26.92
C ASP A 259 2.04 6.89 27.22
N PRO A 260 2.56 7.91 27.96
CA PRO A 260 3.98 7.99 28.32
C PRO A 260 4.47 6.80 29.14
N GLY A 261 3.57 6.06 29.79
CA GLY A 261 3.88 4.87 30.58
C GLY A 261 4.14 3.62 29.76
N ARG A 262 3.85 3.62 28.47
CA ARG A 262 4.11 2.48 27.59
C ARG A 262 5.53 2.53 27.01
N PRO A 263 6.29 1.42 27.06
CA PRO A 263 7.61 1.35 26.46
C PRO A 263 7.55 1.61 24.93
N GLN A 264 8.52 2.37 24.42
CA GLN A 264 8.57 2.68 22.99
C GLN A 264 9.23 1.57 22.14
N ASP A 265 10.07 0.75 22.76
CA ASP A 265 10.85 -0.31 22.10
C ASP A 265 10.15 -1.67 22.12
N THR A 266 8.82 -1.70 22.11
CA THR A 266 8.06 -2.94 22.10
C THR A 266 7.87 -3.46 20.68
N ARG A 267 7.82 -4.80 20.57
CA ARG A 267 7.39 -5.47 19.34
C ARG A 267 5.86 -5.50 19.28
N VAL A 268 5.35 -5.40 18.07
CA VAL A 268 3.91 -5.36 17.82
C VAL A 268 3.51 -6.31 16.70
N LEU A 269 2.28 -6.80 16.76
CA LEU A 269 1.59 -7.39 15.61
C LEU A 269 0.80 -6.29 14.90
N ILE A 270 0.97 -6.18 13.58
CA ILE A 270 0.20 -5.24 12.76
C ILE A 270 -1.10 -5.93 12.32
N VAL A 271 -2.07 -5.94 13.22
CA VAL A 271 -3.39 -6.54 12.99
C VAL A 271 -4.17 -5.66 12.00
N LYS A 272 -4.75 -6.28 10.98
CA LYS A 272 -5.55 -5.58 9.98
C LYS A 272 -7.01 -5.70 10.31
N VAL A 273 -7.69 -4.57 10.33
CA VAL A 273 -9.10 -4.45 10.70
C VAL A 273 -9.89 -3.89 9.53
N ALA A 274 -10.86 -4.65 9.06
CA ALA A 274 -11.85 -4.19 8.08
C ALA A 274 -12.91 -3.35 8.79
N LEU A 275 -13.27 -2.21 8.22
CA LEU A 275 -14.35 -1.36 8.70
C LEU A 275 -15.70 -1.79 8.09
N ASP A 276 -16.77 -1.75 8.88
CA ASP A 276 -18.10 -2.18 8.45
C ASP A 276 -18.81 -1.15 7.52
N GLY A 277 -18.19 -0.01 7.24
CA GLY A 277 -18.79 1.03 6.40
C GLY A 277 -17.84 2.14 6.00
N ALA A 278 -18.35 3.11 5.24
CA ALA A 278 -17.60 4.28 4.86
C ALA A 278 -17.23 5.14 6.08
N THR A 279 -16.04 5.71 6.04
CA THR A 279 -15.49 6.52 7.13
C THR A 279 -14.99 7.86 6.59
N PRO A 280 -15.15 8.97 7.34
CA PRO A 280 -14.56 10.26 7.01
C PRO A 280 -13.06 10.33 7.33
N LEU A 281 -12.50 9.29 7.94
CA LEU A 281 -11.11 9.25 8.35
C LEU A 281 -10.17 9.39 7.15
N LYS A 282 -9.04 10.06 7.37
CA LYS A 282 -8.04 10.31 6.33
C LYS A 282 -6.98 9.21 6.33
N LEU A 283 -6.41 8.93 5.17
CA LEU A 283 -5.25 8.04 5.08
C LEU A 283 -4.12 8.54 5.96
N GLY A 284 -3.48 7.61 6.68
CA GLY A 284 -2.43 7.92 7.63
C GLY A 284 -2.92 8.47 8.97
N GLN A 285 -4.23 8.78 9.12
CA GLN A 285 -4.78 9.28 10.36
C GLN A 285 -4.63 8.23 11.45
N ARG A 286 -4.19 8.68 12.63
CA ARG A 286 -4.06 7.85 13.83
C ARG A 286 -5.43 7.58 14.44
N VAL A 287 -5.61 6.38 14.91
CA VAL A 287 -6.82 5.91 15.55
C VAL A 287 -6.49 5.05 16.77
N GLU A 288 -7.38 5.05 17.73
CA GLU A 288 -7.40 4.09 18.83
C GLU A 288 -8.30 2.91 18.45
N VAL A 289 -7.84 1.72 18.67
CA VAL A 289 -8.50 0.47 18.31
C VAL A 289 -8.74 -0.35 19.55
N GLN A 290 -9.99 -0.66 19.86
CA GLN A 290 -10.38 -1.55 20.96
C GLN A 290 -10.90 -2.87 20.38
N VAL A 291 -10.12 -3.92 20.55
CA VAL A 291 -10.50 -5.27 20.12
C VAL A 291 -11.24 -5.96 21.25
N GLY A 292 -12.43 -6.51 20.96
CA GLY A 292 -13.15 -7.35 21.90
C GLY A 292 -12.33 -8.62 22.14
N GLY A 293 -11.96 -8.86 23.42
CA GLY A 293 -11.26 -10.09 23.81
C GLY A 293 -12.17 -11.32 23.70
N LEU A 294 -11.53 -12.50 23.58
CA LEU A 294 -12.17 -13.81 23.68
C LEU A 294 -12.86 -13.98 25.03
#